data_806eb6641541de44a3c7c87b71660d14
#
_entry.id   806eb6641541de44a3c7c87b71660d14
#
_cell.length_a   1.000
_cell.length_b   1.000
_cell.length_c   1.000
_cell.angle_alpha   90.00
_cell.angle_beta   90.00
_cell.angle_gamma   90.00
#
_symmetry.space_group_name_H-M   'P 1'
#
loop_
_entity.id
_entity.type
_entity.pdbx_description
1 polymer ?
#
loop_
_entity_poly.entity_id
_entity_poly.type
_entity_poly.pdbx_seq_one_letter_code
_entity_poly.pdbx_strand_id
1 'polypeptide(L)'
;MNVDIDITKTTLLKVGVSGSLRKQNDTDSGTDNLWTVLMGYNSIMMPAEYSDGKIPGWSDKDDNMNPWVMTTQSGYNESWKNNIQTSLTLEQKLDFITKGLRFVGRFGYDTYNSNWIKRYKSPAAYKADRYRQPDGTLNFTKIRDEKVMSQSSNSEGEK
;
A
#
# COMPACT_ATOMS: atom_id res chain seq x y z
N MET A 1 24.84 2.05 -6.66
CA MET A 1 26.25 1.74 -6.37
C MET A 1 26.92 1.35 -7.68
N ASN A 2 28.08 1.92 -7.99
CA ASN A 2 28.86 1.54 -9.17
C ASN A 2 30.27 1.21 -8.71
N VAL A 3 30.84 0.16 -9.26
CA VAL A 3 32.20 -0.32 -8.95
C VAL A 3 32.88 -0.67 -10.25
N ASP A 4 34.08 -0.14 -10.45
CA ASP A 4 34.96 -0.47 -11.59
C ASP A 4 36.12 -1.29 -11.05
N ILE A 5 36.37 -2.45 -11.64
CA ILE A 5 37.36 -3.43 -11.20
C ILE A 5 38.31 -3.71 -12.37
N ASP A 6 39.56 -3.31 -12.24
CA ASP A 6 40.62 -3.70 -13.15
C ASP A 6 41.06 -5.16 -12.88
N ILE A 7 40.48 -6.12 -13.61
CA ILE A 7 40.84 -7.54 -13.48
C ILE A 7 42.26 -7.76 -13.95
N THR A 8 42.63 -7.14 -15.07
CA THR A 8 43.98 -7.11 -15.63
C THR A 8 44.26 -5.73 -16.23
N LYS A 9 45.48 -5.47 -16.65
CA LYS A 9 45.86 -4.23 -17.37
C LYS A 9 45.06 -4.00 -18.67
N THR A 10 44.40 -5.03 -19.18
CA THR A 10 43.65 -5.00 -20.44
C THR A 10 42.15 -5.30 -20.25
N THR A 11 41.74 -5.73 -19.03
CA THR A 11 40.37 -6.17 -18.75
C THR A 11 39.80 -5.33 -17.63
N LEU A 12 38.69 -4.61 -17.89
CA LEU A 12 37.95 -3.81 -16.94
C LEU A 12 36.53 -4.36 -16.80
N LEU A 13 36.11 -4.64 -15.57
CA LEU A 13 34.75 -5.03 -15.22
C LEU A 13 34.07 -3.86 -14.48
N LYS A 14 32.95 -3.40 -15.03
CA LYS A 14 32.10 -2.40 -14.37
C LYS A 14 30.83 -3.07 -13.85
N VAL A 15 30.55 -2.92 -12.57
CA VAL A 15 29.38 -3.47 -11.90
C VAL A 15 28.52 -2.30 -11.42
N GLY A 16 27.30 -2.24 -11.90
CA GLY A 16 26.30 -1.27 -11.45
C GLY A 16 25.15 -1.99 -10.76
N VAL A 17 24.78 -1.55 -9.56
CA VAL A 17 23.59 -2.01 -8.83
C VAL A 17 22.79 -0.81 -8.38
N SER A 18 21.54 -0.76 -8.77
CA SER A 18 20.57 0.20 -8.27
C SER A 18 19.33 -0.52 -7.74
N GLY A 19 18.70 0.04 -6.70
CA GLY A 19 17.50 -0.53 -6.13
C GLY A 19 16.59 0.55 -5.61
N SER A 20 15.30 0.32 -5.72
CA SER A 20 14.26 1.14 -5.09
C SER A 20 13.28 0.27 -4.34
N LEU A 21 12.97 0.69 -3.12
CA LEU A 21 11.91 0.14 -2.29
C LEU A 21 10.84 1.21 -2.11
N ARG A 22 9.64 0.92 -2.57
CA ARG A 22 8.47 1.76 -2.32
C ARG A 22 7.52 1.02 -1.39
N LYS A 23 7.30 1.58 -0.20
CA LYS A 23 6.26 1.15 0.72
C LYS A 23 5.12 2.15 0.68
N GLN A 24 3.88 1.65 0.59
CA GLN A 24 2.67 2.46 0.60
C GLN A 24 1.68 1.87 1.59
N ASN A 25 1.12 2.72 2.43
CA ASN A 25 0.05 2.38 3.36
C ASN A 25 -1.19 3.16 2.97
N ASP A 26 -2.28 2.45 2.74
CA ASP A 26 -3.58 3.02 2.43
C ASP A 26 -4.63 2.53 3.41
N THR A 27 -5.79 3.20 3.41
CA THR A 27 -6.98 2.66 4.06
C THR A 27 -7.41 1.38 3.37
N ASP A 28 -8.15 0.53 4.05
CA ASP A 28 -8.74 -0.68 3.49
C ASP A 28 -9.47 -0.45 2.15
N SER A 29 -10.25 0.62 2.09
CA SER A 29 -11.09 0.95 0.93
C SER A 29 -10.35 1.75 -0.17
N GLY A 30 -9.11 2.15 0.08
CA GLY A 30 -8.33 3.00 -0.81
C GLY A 30 -8.64 4.50 -0.68
N THR A 31 -7.67 5.31 -1.07
CA THR A 31 -7.73 6.78 -0.93
C THR A 31 -8.84 7.39 -1.78
N ASP A 32 -9.08 6.89 -2.98
CA ASP A 32 -10.10 7.44 -3.89
C ASP A 32 -11.52 7.25 -3.33
N ASN A 33 -11.79 6.08 -2.75
CA ASN A 33 -13.07 5.83 -2.11
C ASN A 33 -13.24 6.69 -0.84
N LEU A 34 -12.18 6.87 -0.06
CA LEU A 34 -12.20 7.77 1.10
C LEU A 34 -12.56 9.20 0.69
N TRP A 35 -11.96 9.72 -0.40
CA TRP A 35 -12.29 11.05 -0.93
C TRP A 35 -13.75 11.14 -1.39
N THR A 36 -14.25 10.13 -2.08
CA THR A 36 -15.65 10.08 -2.54
C THR A 36 -16.61 10.15 -1.35
N VAL A 37 -16.37 9.35 -0.33
CA VAL A 37 -17.18 9.35 0.89
C VAL A 37 -17.05 10.68 1.63
N LEU A 38 -15.85 11.22 1.78
CA LEU A 38 -15.60 12.50 2.47
C LEU A 38 -16.34 13.66 1.82
N MET A 39 -16.39 13.72 0.48
CA MET A 39 -17.09 14.75 -0.27
C MET A 39 -18.61 14.63 -0.16
N GLY A 40 -19.13 13.41 0.01
CA GLY A 40 -20.56 13.17 0.23
C GLY A 40 -20.99 13.18 1.70
N TYR A 41 -20.04 13.20 2.63
CA TYR A 41 -20.32 13.11 4.05
C TYR A 41 -20.88 14.42 4.60
N ASN A 42 -22.02 14.33 5.31
CA ASN A 42 -22.62 15.46 5.97
C ASN A 42 -22.68 15.19 7.48
N SER A 43 -21.88 15.92 8.25
CA SER A 43 -21.76 15.79 9.71
C SER A 43 -23.04 16.17 10.47
N ILE A 44 -23.97 16.91 9.83
CA ILE A 44 -25.30 17.21 10.42
C ILE A 44 -26.19 15.97 10.42
N MET A 45 -26.07 15.12 9.40
CA MET A 45 -26.87 13.89 9.27
C MET A 45 -26.34 12.75 10.14
N MET A 46 -25.02 12.67 10.28
CA MET A 46 -24.38 11.57 11.01
C MET A 46 -23.09 12.07 11.67
N PRO A 47 -22.95 11.96 13.00
CA PRO A 47 -21.68 12.29 13.68
C PRO A 47 -20.61 11.24 13.34
N ALA A 48 -19.34 11.59 13.55
CA ALA A 48 -18.24 10.65 13.40
C ALA A 48 -18.35 9.47 14.39
N GLU A 49 -18.74 9.79 15.62
CA GLU A 49 -18.95 8.87 16.73
C GLU A 49 -19.98 9.45 17.69
N TYR A 50 -20.78 8.60 18.32
CA TYR A 50 -21.67 9.03 19.39
C TYR A 50 -20.92 9.24 20.70
N SER A 51 -21.49 9.99 21.62
CA SER A 51 -20.85 10.35 22.91
C SER A 51 -20.51 9.16 23.80
N ASP A 52 -21.09 8.00 23.54
CA ASP A 52 -20.84 6.74 24.26
C ASP A 52 -19.88 5.79 23.48
N GLY A 53 -19.23 6.28 22.45
CA GLY A 53 -18.27 5.51 21.64
C GLY A 53 -18.91 4.61 20.58
N LYS A 54 -20.21 4.63 20.42
CA LYS A 54 -20.89 3.86 19.38
C LYS A 54 -20.70 4.49 18.00
N ILE A 55 -20.48 3.66 17.00
CA ILE A 55 -20.32 4.09 15.62
C ILE A 55 -21.71 4.24 14.97
N PRO A 56 -21.99 5.42 14.40
CA PRO A 56 -23.22 5.62 13.66
C PRO A 56 -23.18 4.86 12.33
N GLY A 57 -24.34 4.31 11.94
CA GLY A 57 -24.55 3.68 10.64
C GLY A 57 -25.86 4.13 10.03
N TRP A 58 -25.92 4.12 8.71
CA TRP A 58 -27.13 4.52 7.97
C TRP A 58 -27.99 3.32 7.61
N SER A 59 -27.37 2.23 7.16
CA SER A 59 -28.03 0.98 6.83
C SER A 59 -27.16 -0.23 7.14
N ASP A 60 -27.74 -1.41 7.08
CA ASP A 60 -27.06 -2.69 7.22
C ASP A 60 -26.07 -3.01 6.06
N LYS A 61 -26.25 -2.30 4.94
CA LYS A 61 -25.46 -2.49 3.71
C LYS A 61 -24.31 -1.50 3.54
N ASP A 62 -24.30 -0.40 4.30
CA ASP A 62 -23.31 0.67 4.19
C ASP A 62 -22.06 0.31 4.98
N ASP A 63 -21.19 -0.43 4.36
CA ASP A 63 -19.99 -0.91 5.02
C ASP A 63 -18.98 0.19 5.38
N ASN A 64 -18.96 1.34 4.71
CA ASN A 64 -17.97 2.38 4.98
C ASN A 64 -18.41 3.77 4.53
N MET A 65 -19.52 4.26 5.07
CA MET A 65 -20.00 5.63 4.80
C MET A 65 -19.48 6.67 5.80
N ASN A 66 -18.72 6.25 6.80
CA ASN A 66 -18.16 7.14 7.82
C ASN A 66 -16.65 7.31 7.59
N PRO A 67 -16.16 8.49 7.16
CA PRO A 67 -14.74 8.72 6.89
C PRO A 67 -13.83 8.48 8.12
N TRP A 68 -14.34 8.75 9.31
CA TRP A 68 -13.65 8.48 10.57
C TRP A 68 -13.38 6.98 10.73
N VAL A 69 -14.40 6.16 10.52
CA VAL A 69 -14.25 4.69 10.58
C VAL A 69 -13.30 4.19 9.52
N MET A 70 -13.41 4.71 8.29
CA MET A 70 -12.53 4.31 7.17
C MET A 70 -11.05 4.56 7.46
N THR A 71 -10.74 5.62 8.21
CA THR A 71 -9.34 5.97 8.51
C THR A 71 -8.81 5.35 9.79
N THR A 72 -9.66 5.04 10.77
CA THR A 72 -9.23 4.64 12.11
C THR A 72 -9.61 3.22 12.49
N GLN A 73 -10.66 2.65 11.92
CA GLN A 73 -11.27 1.41 12.42
C GLN A 73 -11.52 0.34 11.35
N SER A 74 -11.44 0.63 10.04
CA SER A 74 -11.78 -0.34 9.00
C SER A 74 -10.62 -1.25 8.60
N GLY A 75 -9.41 -0.98 9.04
CA GLY A 75 -8.22 -1.73 8.66
C GLY A 75 -7.31 -0.95 7.73
N TYR A 76 -6.43 -1.66 7.01
CA TYR A 76 -5.42 -1.02 6.16
C TYR A 76 -4.98 -1.93 5.02
N ASN A 77 -4.43 -1.31 3.99
CA ASN A 77 -3.76 -1.97 2.88
C ASN A 77 -2.31 -1.50 2.83
N GLU A 78 -1.38 -2.43 3.01
CA GLU A 78 0.06 -2.17 2.98
C GLU A 78 0.64 -2.86 1.76
N SER A 79 1.35 -2.10 0.92
CA SER A 79 1.97 -2.61 -0.30
C SER A 79 3.45 -2.25 -0.38
N TRP A 80 4.25 -3.15 -0.93
CA TRP A 80 5.68 -2.98 -1.17
C TRP A 80 5.99 -3.27 -2.62
N LYS A 81 6.74 -2.40 -3.24
CA LYS A 81 7.27 -2.57 -4.58
C LYS A 81 8.79 -2.45 -4.52
N ASN A 82 9.47 -3.54 -4.87
CA ASN A 82 10.92 -3.62 -4.92
C ASN A 82 11.33 -3.70 -6.38
N ASN A 83 12.25 -2.85 -6.78
CA ASN A 83 12.88 -2.90 -8.09
C ASN A 83 14.39 -2.91 -7.87
N ILE A 84 15.06 -3.94 -8.37
CA ILE A 84 16.53 -4.08 -8.33
C ILE A 84 17.00 -4.23 -9.77
N GLN A 85 17.92 -3.35 -10.15
CA GLN A 85 18.55 -3.33 -11.47
C GLN A 85 20.05 -3.58 -11.31
N THR A 86 20.54 -4.57 -12.02
CA THR A 86 21.96 -4.92 -12.02
C THR A 86 22.48 -4.83 -13.44
N SER A 87 23.61 -4.17 -13.61
CA SER A 87 24.32 -4.08 -14.89
C SER A 87 25.77 -4.50 -14.73
N LEU A 88 26.22 -5.33 -15.65
CA LEU A 88 27.62 -5.75 -15.77
C LEU A 88 28.12 -5.31 -17.13
N THR A 89 29.27 -4.64 -17.16
CA THR A 89 29.97 -4.29 -18.42
C THR A 89 31.38 -4.79 -18.34
N LEU A 90 31.74 -5.65 -19.28
CA LEU A 90 33.10 -6.16 -19.46
C LEU A 90 33.74 -5.43 -20.65
N GLU A 91 34.83 -4.75 -20.40
CA GLU A 91 35.67 -4.14 -21.45
C GLU A 91 36.98 -4.87 -21.53
N GLN A 92 37.32 -5.36 -22.73
CA GLN A 92 38.58 -6.08 -23.02
C GLN A 92 39.33 -5.36 -24.16
N LYS A 93 40.54 -4.90 -23.87
CA LYS A 93 41.47 -4.39 -24.90
C LYS A 93 42.10 -5.58 -25.63
N LEU A 94 42.03 -5.55 -26.94
CA LEU A 94 42.53 -6.62 -27.84
C LEU A 94 43.67 -6.10 -28.72
N ASP A 95 44.50 -5.20 -28.16
CA ASP A 95 45.63 -4.60 -28.86
C ASP A 95 46.65 -5.64 -29.39
N PHE A 96 46.61 -6.86 -28.82
CA PHE A 96 47.45 -7.97 -29.27
C PHE A 96 47.00 -8.58 -30.63
N ILE A 97 45.75 -8.32 -31.05
CA ILE A 97 45.22 -8.71 -32.36
C ILE A 97 45.36 -7.54 -33.33
N THR A 98 44.85 -6.38 -32.95
CA THR A 98 44.90 -5.16 -33.74
C THR A 98 44.93 -3.95 -32.80
N LYS A 99 45.87 -3.04 -33.02
CA LYS A 99 46.07 -1.86 -32.21
C LYS A 99 44.79 -1.00 -32.16
N GLY A 100 44.30 -0.71 -30.97
CA GLY A 100 43.07 0.04 -30.74
C GLY A 100 41.78 -0.77 -30.76
N LEU A 101 41.85 -2.08 -30.99
CA LEU A 101 40.69 -2.97 -30.94
C LEU A 101 40.22 -3.15 -29.49
N ARG A 102 38.91 -2.99 -29.24
CA ARG A 102 38.31 -3.19 -27.94
C ARG A 102 36.98 -3.93 -28.07
N PHE A 103 36.79 -4.93 -27.23
CA PHE A 103 35.52 -5.63 -27.06
C PHE A 103 34.78 -5.05 -25.83
N VAL A 104 33.49 -4.84 -25.97
CA VAL A 104 32.64 -4.39 -24.88
C VAL A 104 31.39 -5.29 -24.84
N GLY A 105 31.28 -6.08 -23.78
CA GLY A 105 30.08 -6.88 -23.48
C GLY A 105 29.28 -6.26 -22.37
N ARG A 106 27.96 -6.20 -22.51
CA ARG A 106 27.03 -5.70 -21.45
C ARG A 106 26.00 -6.75 -21.15
N PHE A 107 25.72 -6.92 -19.84
CA PHE A 107 24.68 -7.78 -19.33
C PHE A 107 23.85 -6.97 -18.33
N GLY A 108 22.52 -7.04 -18.45
CA GLY A 108 21.59 -6.43 -17.51
C GLY A 108 20.68 -7.49 -16.92
N TYR A 109 20.39 -7.36 -15.63
CA TYR A 109 19.44 -8.20 -14.92
C TYR A 109 18.58 -7.32 -14.01
N ASP A 110 17.28 -7.29 -14.29
CA ASP A 110 16.29 -6.50 -13.56
C ASP A 110 15.33 -7.44 -12.86
N THR A 111 15.02 -7.15 -11.61
CA THR A 111 14.04 -7.90 -10.83
C THR A 111 13.02 -6.93 -10.26
N TYR A 112 11.76 -7.21 -10.51
CA TYR A 112 10.62 -6.51 -9.92
C TYR A 112 9.83 -7.47 -9.03
N ASN A 113 9.51 -7.03 -7.82
CA ASN A 113 8.67 -7.74 -6.89
C ASN A 113 7.62 -6.81 -6.28
N SER A 114 6.38 -7.22 -6.28
CA SER A 114 5.26 -6.49 -5.68
C SER A 114 4.50 -7.40 -4.73
N ASN A 115 4.36 -6.95 -3.49
CA ASN A 115 3.62 -7.65 -2.44
C ASN A 115 2.62 -6.70 -1.82
N TRP A 116 1.47 -7.22 -1.41
CA TRP A 116 0.53 -6.47 -0.61
C TRP A 116 -0.13 -7.34 0.46
N ILE A 117 -0.50 -6.71 1.56
CA ILE A 117 -1.27 -7.28 2.65
C ILE A 117 -2.41 -6.32 2.95
N LYS A 118 -3.62 -6.82 2.81
CA LYS A 118 -4.85 -6.10 3.15
C LYS A 118 -5.46 -6.72 4.40
N ARG A 119 -5.74 -5.89 5.39
CA ARG A 119 -6.49 -6.27 6.59
C ARG A 119 -7.76 -5.45 6.64
N TYR A 120 -8.86 -6.13 6.81
CA TYR A 120 -10.19 -5.54 6.86
C TYR A 120 -10.89 -5.92 8.15
N LYS A 121 -11.51 -4.96 8.79
CA LYS A 121 -12.48 -5.15 9.85
C LYS A 121 -13.57 -4.10 9.73
N SER A 122 -14.73 -4.33 10.30
CA SER A 122 -15.81 -3.34 10.36
C SER A 122 -16.38 -3.32 11.77
N PRO A 123 -16.43 -2.18 12.45
CA PRO A 123 -17.04 -2.09 13.76
C PRO A 123 -18.56 -2.30 13.68
N ALA A 124 -19.17 -2.66 14.79
CA ALA A 124 -20.61 -2.67 14.91
C ALA A 124 -21.18 -1.25 14.68
N ALA A 125 -22.27 -1.16 13.96
CA ALA A 125 -22.90 0.11 13.66
C ALA A 125 -24.29 0.22 14.33
N TYR A 126 -24.60 1.44 14.76
CA TYR A 126 -25.81 1.74 15.52
C TYR A 126 -26.54 2.93 14.92
N LYS A 127 -27.83 2.91 15.05
CA LYS A 127 -28.72 4.03 14.73
C LYS A 127 -29.32 4.56 16.02
N ALA A 128 -29.20 5.87 16.24
CA ALA A 128 -29.90 6.52 17.36
C ALA A 128 -31.41 6.61 17.08
N ASP A 129 -32.20 6.31 18.05
CA ASP A 129 -33.64 6.46 17.98
C ASP A 129 -34.02 7.96 17.94
N ARG A 130 -35.18 8.23 17.35
CA ARG A 130 -35.65 9.61 17.13
C ARG A 130 -35.96 10.35 18.46
N TYR A 131 -36.30 9.62 19.48
CA TYR A 131 -36.68 10.17 20.76
C TYR A 131 -35.68 9.79 21.84
N ARG A 132 -35.38 10.75 22.71
CA ARG A 132 -34.57 10.52 23.91
C ARG A 132 -35.43 9.86 25.01
N GLN A 133 -34.77 9.13 25.88
CA GLN A 133 -35.37 8.62 27.10
C GLN A 133 -35.71 9.77 28.06
N PRO A 134 -36.57 9.52 29.07
CA PRO A 134 -36.91 10.53 30.06
C PRO A 134 -35.70 11.11 30.82
N ASP A 135 -34.63 10.35 30.94
CA ASP A 135 -33.34 10.76 31.54
C ASP A 135 -32.44 11.57 30.60
N GLY A 136 -32.89 11.81 29.34
CA GLY A 136 -32.17 12.55 28.34
C GLY A 136 -31.17 11.70 27.51
N THR A 137 -31.01 10.41 27.81
CA THR A 137 -30.13 9.51 27.06
C THR A 137 -30.74 9.10 25.71
N LEU A 138 -29.88 8.74 24.77
CA LEU A 138 -30.28 8.20 23.46
C LEU A 138 -30.42 6.67 23.55
N ASN A 139 -31.49 6.15 22.98
CA ASN A 139 -31.58 4.74 22.66
C ASN A 139 -30.87 4.45 21.34
N PHE A 140 -30.24 3.29 21.27
CA PHE A 140 -29.53 2.85 20.08
C PHE A 140 -30.04 1.48 19.63
N THR A 141 -30.38 1.41 18.37
CA THR A 141 -30.66 0.15 17.70
C THR A 141 -29.44 -0.29 16.94
N LYS A 142 -28.91 -1.49 17.22
CA LYS A 142 -27.81 -2.07 16.47
C LYS A 142 -28.29 -2.47 15.07
N ILE A 143 -27.66 -1.93 14.04
CA ILE A 143 -28.04 -2.16 12.64
C ILE A 143 -27.05 -3.08 11.91
N ARG A 144 -25.83 -3.20 12.41
CA ARG A 144 -24.79 -4.06 11.83
C ARG A 144 -23.91 -4.66 12.93
N ASP A 145 -23.60 -5.93 12.79
CA ASP A 145 -22.64 -6.61 13.65
C ASP A 145 -21.20 -6.27 13.29
N GLU A 146 -20.33 -6.37 14.28
CA GLU A 146 -18.90 -6.27 14.06
C GLU A 146 -18.42 -7.42 13.16
N LYS A 147 -17.61 -7.08 12.15
CA LYS A 147 -16.84 -8.07 11.36
C LYS A 147 -15.44 -8.15 11.93
N VAL A 148 -15.06 -9.32 12.43
CA VAL A 148 -13.68 -9.59 12.91
C VAL A 148 -12.67 -9.38 11.80
N MET A 149 -11.45 -9.01 12.19
CA MET A 149 -10.38 -8.75 11.26
C MET A 149 -10.09 -9.96 10.37
N SER A 150 -10.19 -9.75 9.06
CA SER A 150 -9.76 -10.67 8.03
C SER A 150 -8.48 -10.19 7.35
N GLN A 151 -7.71 -11.10 6.78
CA GLN A 151 -6.49 -10.77 6.04
C GLN A 151 -6.51 -11.44 4.68
N SER A 152 -6.10 -10.68 3.67
CA SER A 152 -5.75 -11.18 2.34
C SER A 152 -4.37 -10.66 1.93
N SER A 153 -3.64 -11.43 1.15
CA SER A 153 -2.31 -11.06 0.68
C SER A 153 -2.04 -11.65 -0.70
N ASN A 154 -1.19 -10.99 -1.45
CA ASN A 154 -0.66 -11.51 -2.71
C ASN A 154 0.82 -11.15 -2.85
N SER A 155 1.54 -11.96 -3.62
CA SER A 155 2.94 -11.75 -3.97
C SER A 155 3.11 -12.00 -5.46
N GLU A 156 3.64 -11.04 -6.18
CA GLU A 156 3.88 -11.10 -7.61
C GLU A 156 5.32 -10.69 -7.89
N GLY A 157 6.05 -11.51 -8.65
CA GLY A 157 7.44 -11.26 -9.00
C GLY A 157 7.70 -11.51 -10.47
N GLU A 158 8.43 -10.60 -11.09
CA GLU A 158 8.93 -10.68 -12.47
C GLU A 158 10.45 -10.59 -12.46
N LYS A 159 11.09 -11.40 -13.35
CA LYS A 159 12.54 -11.45 -13.51
C LYS A 159 12.92 -11.05 -14.91
#